data_e82ccaaa369053ba1489ee3463ec997a
#
_entry.id   e82ccaaa369053ba1489ee3463ec997a
#
_cell.length_a   1.000
_cell.length_b   1.000
_cell.length_c   1.000
_cell.angle_alpha   90.00
_cell.angle_beta   90.00
_cell.angle_gamma   90.00
#
_symmetry.space_group_name_H-M   'P 1'
#
loop_
_entity.id
_entity.type
_entity.pdbx_description
1 polymer ?
#
loop_
_entity_poly.entity_id
_entity_poly.type
_entity_poly.pdbx_seq_one_letter_code
_entity_poly.pdbx_strand_id
1 'polypeptide(L)'
;MKKTLFVTALLLAATLGLRAQNTTSTTTEIVNSVVQQSQDAAEQAKQAYQDQARSGNREISRLERRISSSKKEVDRLKVEADQLKADIKALDKSKKIQKETLKLQKASKAEKELISMTKASIKDIDRQLSRSKSELKKVNRSLKETKKDISESKKALSSTKKDIRDAKKEMKAQQKNLKQTLKLQEDAGR
;
A
#
# COMPACT_ATOMS: atom_id res chain seq x y z
N MET A 1 -13.89 -6.70 15.97
CA MET A 1 -13.46 -8.00 16.51
C MET A 1 -14.13 -8.37 17.85
N LYS A 2 -15.45 -8.17 18.04
CA LYS A 2 -16.17 -8.53 19.29
C LYS A 2 -17.50 -9.26 19.08
N LYS A 3 -17.82 -9.67 17.84
CA LYS A 3 -19.11 -10.34 17.54
C LYS A 3 -19.02 -11.85 17.35
N THR A 4 -17.84 -12.43 17.18
CA THR A 4 -17.63 -13.87 16.97
C THR A 4 -17.61 -14.71 18.26
N LEU A 5 -17.45 -14.08 19.43
CA LEU A 5 -17.44 -14.79 20.73
C LEU A 5 -18.85 -15.13 21.27
N PHE A 6 -19.92 -14.52 20.73
CA PHE A 6 -21.28 -14.76 21.23
C PHE A 6 -21.95 -16.03 20.68
N VAL A 7 -21.53 -16.50 19.50
CA VAL A 7 -22.15 -17.69 18.86
C VAL A 7 -21.67 -18.99 19.50
N THR A 8 -20.43 -19.06 19.94
CA THR A 8 -19.87 -20.26 20.63
C THR A 8 -20.41 -20.45 22.04
N ALA A 9 -20.79 -19.38 22.73
CA ALA A 9 -21.36 -19.45 24.09
C ALA A 9 -22.80 -19.97 24.12
N LEU A 10 -23.57 -19.73 23.03
CA LEU A 10 -24.97 -20.19 22.94
C LEU A 10 -25.07 -21.71 22.69
N LEU A 11 -24.10 -22.29 21.99
CA LEU A 11 -24.05 -23.74 21.71
C LEU A 11 -23.73 -24.58 22.96
N LEU A 12 -23.00 -24.03 23.93
CA LEU A 12 -22.68 -24.71 25.20
C LEU A 12 -23.80 -24.64 26.23
N ALA A 13 -24.66 -23.64 26.18
CA ALA A 13 -25.78 -23.49 27.11
C ALA A 13 -26.97 -24.42 26.77
N ALA A 14 -27.12 -24.84 25.51
CA ALA A 14 -28.21 -25.74 25.09
C ALA A 14 -27.98 -27.21 25.51
N THR A 15 -26.74 -27.61 25.85
CA THR A 15 -26.43 -29.00 26.17
C THR A 15 -26.56 -29.36 27.66
N LEU A 16 -26.77 -28.37 28.55
CA LEU A 16 -26.78 -28.60 30.01
C LEU A 16 -28.14 -28.49 30.69
N GLY A 17 -29.25 -28.27 29.98
CA GLY A 17 -30.56 -27.93 30.61
C GLY A 17 -31.75 -28.82 30.32
N LEU A 18 -31.64 -29.99 29.68
CA LEU A 18 -32.80 -30.82 29.33
C LEU A 18 -32.71 -32.22 29.98
N ARG A 19 -33.23 -32.28 31.21
CA ARG A 19 -33.60 -33.55 31.87
C ARG A 19 -35.10 -33.79 31.67
N ALA A 20 -35.40 -34.79 30.84
CA ALA A 20 -36.56 -35.67 30.83
C ALA A 20 -37.98 -35.08 30.95
N GLN A 21 -38.71 -35.07 29.87
CA GLN A 21 -39.96 -35.84 29.67
C GLN A 21 -40.69 -35.37 28.40
N ASN A 22 -41.06 -36.33 27.56
CA ASN A 22 -41.93 -36.18 26.35
C ASN A 22 -41.47 -35.20 25.26
N THR A 23 -40.45 -35.51 24.50
CA THR A 23 -40.03 -34.55 23.45
C THR A 23 -39.21 -35.14 22.29
N THR A 24 -39.58 -36.21 21.67
CA THR A 24 -39.01 -36.58 20.38
C THR A 24 -39.29 -35.50 19.28
N SER A 25 -40.47 -34.84 19.34
CA SER A 25 -40.84 -33.76 18.44
C SER A 25 -39.95 -32.50 18.68
N THR A 26 -39.82 -32.08 19.91
CA THR A 26 -39.06 -30.86 20.27
C THR A 26 -37.54 -31.01 20.01
N THR A 27 -37.00 -32.20 20.17
CA THR A 27 -35.56 -32.44 19.89
C THR A 27 -35.28 -32.33 18.38
N THR A 28 -36.14 -32.87 17.56
CA THR A 28 -36.00 -32.79 16.09
C THR A 28 -36.15 -31.35 15.58
N GLU A 29 -37.07 -30.57 16.15
CA GLU A 29 -37.20 -29.13 15.82
C GLU A 29 -35.98 -28.31 16.21
N ILE A 30 -35.41 -28.56 17.40
CA ILE A 30 -34.15 -27.90 17.84
C ILE A 30 -33.01 -28.26 16.91
N VAL A 31 -32.81 -29.53 16.59
CA VAL A 31 -31.76 -29.99 15.68
C VAL A 31 -31.90 -29.34 14.30
N ASN A 32 -33.11 -29.32 13.74
CA ASN A 32 -33.38 -28.68 12.46
C ASN A 32 -33.09 -27.17 12.50
N SER A 33 -33.47 -26.49 13.58
CA SER A 33 -33.13 -25.05 13.76
C SER A 33 -31.64 -24.80 13.81
N VAL A 34 -30.86 -25.63 14.52
CA VAL A 34 -29.40 -25.50 14.59
C VAL A 34 -28.75 -25.79 13.22
N VAL A 35 -29.24 -26.76 12.48
CA VAL A 35 -28.77 -27.03 11.11
C VAL A 35 -29.05 -25.85 10.19
N GLN A 36 -30.26 -25.30 10.22
CA GLN A 36 -30.61 -24.14 9.42
C GLN A 36 -29.73 -22.93 9.74
N GLN A 37 -29.52 -22.61 11.03
CA GLN A 37 -28.62 -21.54 11.45
C GLN A 37 -27.18 -21.77 10.97
N SER A 38 -26.72 -23.02 10.99
CA SER A 38 -25.38 -23.38 10.52
C SER A 38 -25.25 -23.23 8.99
N GLN A 39 -26.32 -23.55 8.24
CA GLN A 39 -26.40 -23.34 6.80
C GLN A 39 -26.36 -21.86 6.47
N ASP A 40 -27.21 -21.07 7.10
CA ASP A 40 -27.29 -19.63 6.91
C ASP A 40 -25.94 -18.94 7.23
N ALA A 41 -25.29 -19.33 8.32
CA ALA A 41 -23.97 -18.83 8.69
C ALA A 41 -22.88 -19.20 7.67
N ALA A 42 -22.91 -20.41 7.15
CA ALA A 42 -21.95 -20.86 6.13
C ALA A 42 -22.17 -20.13 4.79
N GLU A 43 -23.41 -19.85 4.43
CA GLU A 43 -23.76 -19.15 3.21
C GLU A 43 -23.41 -17.66 3.30
N GLN A 44 -23.72 -17.01 4.43
CA GLN A 44 -23.29 -15.64 4.72
C GLN A 44 -21.77 -15.50 4.70
N ALA A 45 -21.04 -16.42 5.33
CA ALA A 45 -19.57 -16.42 5.31
C ALA A 45 -19.02 -16.61 3.89
N LYS A 46 -19.67 -17.42 3.05
CA LYS A 46 -19.29 -17.62 1.65
C LYS A 46 -19.51 -16.35 0.84
N GLN A 47 -20.66 -15.69 1.00
CA GLN A 47 -20.95 -14.41 0.33
C GLN A 47 -19.97 -13.31 0.76
N ALA A 48 -19.76 -13.15 2.07
CA ALA A 48 -18.82 -12.18 2.61
C ALA A 48 -17.40 -12.39 2.07
N TYR A 49 -16.94 -13.64 1.99
CA TYR A 49 -15.65 -13.95 1.37
C TYR A 49 -15.61 -13.58 -0.11
N GLN A 50 -16.66 -13.92 -0.87
CA GLN A 50 -16.72 -13.62 -2.30
C GLN A 50 -16.66 -12.10 -2.56
N ASP A 51 -17.42 -11.33 -1.79
CA ASP A 51 -17.45 -9.87 -1.92
C ASP A 51 -16.12 -9.24 -1.52
N GLN A 52 -15.54 -9.71 -0.42
CA GLN A 52 -14.24 -9.26 0.04
C GLN A 52 -13.11 -9.66 -0.93
N ALA A 53 -13.18 -10.86 -1.52
CA ALA A 53 -12.23 -11.30 -2.53
C ALA A 53 -12.36 -10.48 -3.82
N ARG A 54 -13.58 -10.18 -4.28
CA ARG A 54 -13.81 -9.35 -5.47
C ARG A 54 -13.30 -7.92 -5.27
N SER A 55 -13.69 -7.27 -4.17
CA SER A 55 -13.24 -5.91 -3.85
C SER A 55 -11.74 -5.86 -3.60
N GLY A 56 -11.21 -6.79 -2.83
CA GLY A 56 -9.78 -6.88 -2.53
C GLY A 56 -8.92 -7.16 -3.76
N ASN A 57 -9.35 -8.01 -4.70
CA ASN A 57 -8.62 -8.24 -5.94
C ASN A 57 -8.59 -7.00 -6.85
N ARG A 58 -9.67 -6.20 -6.88
CA ARG A 58 -9.68 -4.91 -7.58
C ARG A 58 -8.67 -3.94 -6.95
N GLU A 59 -8.66 -3.85 -5.62
CA GLU A 59 -7.73 -2.98 -4.90
C GLU A 59 -6.28 -3.45 -5.05
N ILE A 60 -6.00 -4.76 -5.01
CA ILE A 60 -4.68 -5.33 -5.31
C ILE A 60 -4.20 -4.87 -6.69
N SER A 61 -5.03 -5.05 -7.72
CA SER A 61 -4.68 -4.64 -9.09
C SER A 61 -4.41 -3.14 -9.20
N ARG A 62 -5.18 -2.32 -8.50
CA ARG A 62 -4.99 -0.86 -8.43
C ARG A 62 -3.66 -0.51 -7.76
N LEU A 63 -3.37 -1.11 -6.61
CA LEU A 63 -2.12 -0.88 -5.86
C LEU A 63 -0.89 -1.35 -6.63
N GLU A 64 -0.96 -2.49 -7.31
CA GLU A 64 0.13 -3.00 -8.14
C GLU A 64 0.42 -2.06 -9.33
N ARG A 65 -0.60 -1.53 -10.00
CA ARG A 65 -0.45 -0.51 -11.05
C ARG A 65 0.18 0.76 -10.48
N ARG A 66 -0.30 1.24 -9.33
CA ARG A 66 0.26 2.44 -8.66
C ARG A 66 1.73 2.23 -8.31
N ILE A 67 2.09 1.10 -7.72
CA ILE A 67 3.49 0.77 -7.41
C ILE A 67 4.35 0.74 -8.68
N SER A 68 3.85 0.14 -9.76
CA SER A 68 4.57 0.08 -11.04
C SER A 68 4.80 1.47 -11.64
N SER A 69 3.75 2.31 -11.67
CA SER A 69 3.85 3.70 -12.14
C SER A 69 4.81 4.52 -11.29
N SER A 70 4.71 4.44 -9.97
CA SER A 70 5.59 5.16 -9.07
C SER A 70 7.05 4.70 -9.17
N LYS A 71 7.32 3.42 -9.48
CA LYS A 71 8.70 2.96 -9.75
C LYS A 71 9.27 3.62 -11.00
N LYS A 72 8.51 3.67 -12.09
CA LYS A 72 8.94 4.36 -13.33
C LYS A 72 9.23 5.84 -13.06
N GLU A 73 8.40 6.50 -12.24
CA GLU A 73 8.62 7.89 -11.85
C GLU A 73 9.88 8.07 -10.99
N VAL A 74 10.16 7.15 -10.08
CA VAL A 74 11.44 7.16 -9.33
C VAL A 74 12.64 7.06 -10.27
N ASP A 75 12.57 6.22 -11.30
CA ASP A 75 13.70 6.06 -12.23
C ASP A 75 13.86 7.32 -13.11
N ARG A 76 12.75 7.94 -13.56
CA ARG A 76 12.78 9.23 -14.25
C ARG A 76 13.41 10.33 -13.39
N LEU A 77 12.95 10.47 -12.13
CA LEU A 77 13.47 11.48 -11.21
C LEU A 77 14.95 11.28 -10.85
N LYS A 78 15.43 10.03 -10.83
CA LYS A 78 16.86 9.76 -10.66
C LYS A 78 17.68 10.27 -11.84
N VAL A 79 17.25 9.97 -13.07
CA VAL A 79 17.92 10.44 -14.28
C VAL A 79 17.96 11.97 -14.30
N GLU A 80 16.85 12.64 -13.99
CA GLU A 80 16.76 14.09 -13.91
C GLU A 80 17.69 14.66 -12.83
N ALA A 81 17.75 14.04 -11.64
CA ALA A 81 18.65 14.44 -10.57
C ALA A 81 20.13 14.29 -10.97
N ASP A 82 20.48 13.24 -11.68
CA ASP A 82 21.85 13.00 -12.12
C ASP A 82 22.25 13.97 -13.25
N GLN A 83 21.34 14.30 -14.15
CA GLN A 83 21.55 15.36 -15.15
C GLN A 83 21.79 16.72 -14.48
N LEU A 84 20.93 17.12 -13.55
CA LEU A 84 21.10 18.38 -12.82
C LEU A 84 22.43 18.44 -12.03
N LYS A 85 22.88 17.33 -11.46
CA LYS A 85 24.20 17.27 -10.82
C LYS A 85 25.34 17.47 -11.81
N ALA A 86 25.22 16.88 -13.01
CA ALA A 86 26.22 17.05 -14.08
C ALA A 86 26.25 18.50 -14.55
N ASP A 87 25.10 19.13 -14.75
CA ASP A 87 24.99 20.53 -15.15
C ASP A 87 25.58 21.48 -14.08
N ILE A 88 25.26 21.26 -12.80
CA ILE A 88 25.85 22.02 -11.69
C ILE A 88 27.38 21.89 -11.70
N LYS A 89 27.92 20.68 -11.91
CA LYS A 89 29.37 20.45 -11.97
C LYS A 89 30.01 21.16 -13.17
N ALA A 90 29.36 21.18 -14.32
CA ALA A 90 29.81 21.89 -15.51
C ALA A 90 29.80 23.41 -15.30
N LEU A 91 28.72 23.95 -14.72
CA LEU A 91 28.61 25.38 -14.38
C LEU A 91 29.65 25.80 -13.35
N ASP A 92 29.93 25.00 -12.32
CA ASP A 92 30.99 25.29 -11.33
C ASP A 92 32.38 25.32 -11.98
N LYS A 93 32.66 24.42 -12.92
CA LYS A 93 33.92 24.45 -13.71
C LYS A 93 34.02 25.73 -14.57
N SER A 94 32.92 26.03 -15.31
CA SER A 94 32.87 27.25 -16.13
C SER A 94 33.08 28.51 -15.29
N LYS A 95 32.46 28.59 -14.12
CA LYS A 95 32.65 29.70 -13.18
C LYS A 95 34.11 29.85 -12.74
N LYS A 96 34.80 28.73 -12.46
CA LYS A 96 36.23 28.76 -12.10
C LYS A 96 37.06 29.34 -13.25
N ILE A 97 36.87 28.87 -14.47
CA ILE A 97 37.56 29.35 -15.67
C ILE A 97 37.32 30.87 -15.85
N GLN A 98 36.08 31.32 -15.80
CA GLN A 98 35.75 32.74 -15.92
C GLN A 98 36.39 33.62 -14.83
N LYS A 99 36.48 33.11 -13.58
CA LYS A 99 37.18 33.82 -12.51
C LYS A 99 38.67 33.92 -12.75
N GLU A 100 39.29 32.88 -13.29
CA GLU A 100 40.72 32.88 -13.67
C GLU A 100 40.96 33.86 -14.82
N THR A 101 40.13 33.82 -15.85
CA THR A 101 40.13 34.77 -16.97
C THR A 101 40.04 36.22 -16.47
N LEU A 102 39.11 36.49 -15.53
CA LEU A 102 38.97 37.81 -14.93
C LEU A 102 40.24 38.28 -14.18
N LYS A 103 40.92 37.35 -13.48
CA LYS A 103 42.20 37.67 -12.81
C LYS A 103 43.27 38.06 -13.83
N LEU A 104 43.41 37.29 -14.90
CA LEU A 104 44.39 37.55 -15.96
C LEU A 104 44.09 38.89 -16.68
N GLN A 105 42.84 39.16 -17.02
CA GLN A 105 42.43 40.43 -17.64
C GLN A 105 42.75 41.63 -16.78
N LYS A 106 42.56 41.54 -15.47
CA LYS A 106 42.95 42.60 -14.52
C LYS A 106 44.45 42.78 -14.44
N ALA A 107 45.22 41.70 -14.44
CA ALA A 107 46.69 41.71 -14.36
C ALA A 107 47.29 42.29 -15.67
N SER A 108 46.73 41.99 -16.83
CA SER A 108 47.15 42.50 -18.12
C SER A 108 46.62 43.91 -18.44
N LYS A 109 45.89 44.55 -17.52
CA LYS A 109 45.25 45.87 -17.72
C LYS A 109 44.33 45.88 -18.97
N ALA A 110 43.64 44.77 -19.22
CA ALA A 110 42.69 44.66 -20.36
C ALA A 110 41.62 45.77 -20.32
N GLU A 111 40.99 46.01 -21.45
CA GLU A 111 39.94 47.00 -21.60
C GLU A 111 38.83 46.83 -20.58
N LYS A 112 38.32 47.94 -20.06
CA LYS A 112 37.27 47.93 -19.00
C LYS A 112 36.00 47.21 -19.48
N GLU A 113 35.68 47.26 -20.76
CA GLU A 113 34.55 46.62 -21.40
C GLU A 113 34.67 45.08 -21.32
N LEU A 114 35.83 44.52 -21.64
CA LEU A 114 36.10 43.09 -21.57
C LEU A 114 36.01 42.55 -20.14
N ILE A 115 36.53 43.31 -19.20
CA ILE A 115 36.41 42.98 -17.76
C ILE A 115 34.93 43.01 -17.32
N SER A 116 34.13 43.97 -17.81
CA SER A 116 32.71 44.07 -17.52
C SER A 116 31.92 42.88 -18.07
N MET A 117 32.20 42.49 -19.29
CA MET A 117 31.58 41.31 -19.95
C MET A 117 31.88 40.03 -19.17
N THR A 118 33.12 39.81 -18.73
CA THR A 118 33.49 38.63 -17.95
C THR A 118 32.78 38.61 -16.59
N LYS A 119 32.64 39.76 -15.91
CA LYS A 119 31.88 39.87 -14.67
C LYS A 119 30.38 39.55 -14.89
N ALA A 120 29.79 40.01 -15.98
CA ALA A 120 28.40 39.71 -16.36
C ALA A 120 28.22 38.21 -16.57
N SER A 121 29.14 37.58 -17.31
CA SER A 121 29.13 36.12 -17.53
C SER A 121 29.19 35.33 -16.19
N ILE A 122 30.06 35.71 -15.28
CA ILE A 122 30.13 35.09 -13.93
C ILE A 122 28.80 35.23 -13.19
N LYS A 123 28.17 36.39 -13.26
CA LYS A 123 26.86 36.64 -12.61
C LYS A 123 25.74 35.77 -13.20
N ASP A 124 25.79 35.56 -14.51
CA ASP A 124 24.81 34.70 -15.19
C ASP A 124 25.01 33.22 -14.83
N ILE A 125 26.27 32.75 -14.77
CA ILE A 125 26.58 31.42 -14.28
C ILE A 125 26.09 31.24 -12.84
N ASP A 126 26.26 32.23 -11.96
CA ASP A 126 25.75 32.18 -10.58
C ASP A 126 24.22 32.07 -10.51
N ARG A 127 23.51 32.77 -11.37
CA ARG A 127 22.05 32.65 -11.49
C ARG A 127 21.63 31.24 -11.95
N GLN A 128 22.31 30.70 -12.97
CA GLN A 128 22.05 29.35 -13.46
C GLN A 128 22.34 28.30 -12.38
N LEU A 129 23.47 28.41 -11.68
CA LEU A 129 23.82 27.54 -10.55
C LEU A 129 22.75 27.57 -9.45
N SER A 130 22.27 28.76 -9.10
CA SER A 130 21.21 28.90 -8.08
C SER A 130 19.91 28.22 -8.52
N ARG A 131 19.52 28.38 -9.79
CA ARG A 131 18.33 27.71 -10.37
C ARG A 131 18.48 26.20 -10.37
N SER A 132 19.58 25.67 -10.93
CA SER A 132 19.81 24.22 -11.01
C SER A 132 19.90 23.57 -9.62
N LYS A 133 20.51 24.23 -8.64
CA LYS A 133 20.52 23.75 -7.24
C LYS A 133 19.12 23.73 -6.61
N SER A 134 18.30 24.73 -6.92
CA SER A 134 16.90 24.77 -6.45
C SER A 134 16.06 23.66 -7.07
N GLU A 135 16.22 23.43 -8.38
CA GLU A 135 15.55 22.34 -9.11
C GLU A 135 15.98 20.98 -8.58
N LEU A 136 17.28 20.76 -8.40
CA LEU A 136 17.78 19.51 -7.78
C LEU A 136 17.16 19.26 -6.40
N LYS A 137 16.99 20.30 -5.59
CA LYS A 137 16.31 20.19 -4.29
C LYS A 137 14.85 19.77 -4.43
N LYS A 138 14.13 20.31 -5.43
CA LYS A 138 12.74 19.92 -5.73
C LYS A 138 12.67 18.47 -6.18
N VAL A 139 13.50 18.07 -7.14
CA VAL A 139 13.54 16.69 -7.66
C VAL A 139 13.85 15.69 -6.54
N ASN A 140 14.82 15.99 -5.67
CA ASN A 140 15.14 15.12 -4.53
C ASN A 140 13.97 15.01 -3.53
N ARG A 141 13.18 16.08 -3.34
CA ARG A 141 11.98 16.03 -2.51
C ARG A 141 10.92 15.13 -3.13
N SER A 142 10.61 15.33 -4.42
CA SER A 142 9.67 14.47 -5.16
C SER A 142 10.09 13.01 -5.15
N LEU A 143 11.38 12.73 -5.30
CA LEU A 143 11.94 11.38 -5.23
C LEU A 143 11.72 10.73 -3.84
N LYS A 144 11.88 11.50 -2.76
CA LYS A 144 11.61 11.03 -1.41
C LYS A 144 10.12 10.74 -1.20
N GLU A 145 9.25 11.62 -1.66
CA GLU A 145 7.79 11.48 -1.56
C GLU A 145 7.30 10.26 -2.37
N THR A 146 7.74 10.11 -3.62
CA THR A 146 7.38 8.96 -4.46
C THR A 146 7.85 7.63 -3.85
N LYS A 147 9.03 7.58 -3.25
CA LYS A 147 9.51 6.39 -2.51
C LYS A 147 8.65 6.08 -1.30
N LYS A 148 8.17 7.10 -0.58
CA LYS A 148 7.24 6.95 0.55
C LYS A 148 5.91 6.37 0.08
N ASP A 149 5.35 6.89 -1.01
CA ASP A 149 4.12 6.39 -1.63
C ASP A 149 4.21 4.91 -2.03
N ILE A 150 5.34 4.50 -2.60
CA ILE A 150 5.61 3.08 -2.91
C ILE A 150 5.58 2.24 -1.64
N SER A 151 6.21 2.70 -0.57
CA SER A 151 6.24 1.99 0.72
C SER A 151 4.84 1.83 1.31
N GLU A 152 4.05 2.89 1.32
CA GLU A 152 2.67 2.90 1.81
C GLU A 152 1.77 1.99 0.96
N SER A 153 1.88 2.07 -0.37
CA SER A 153 1.14 1.20 -1.29
C SER A 153 1.49 -0.29 -1.09
N LYS A 154 2.76 -0.61 -0.82
CA LYS A 154 3.18 -1.99 -0.49
C LYS A 154 2.59 -2.48 0.84
N LYS A 155 2.51 -1.62 1.86
CA LYS A 155 1.88 -1.96 3.14
C LYS A 155 0.39 -2.22 2.96
N ALA A 156 -0.31 -1.34 2.23
CA ALA A 156 -1.72 -1.51 1.90
C ALA A 156 -1.97 -2.82 1.11
N LEU A 157 -1.13 -3.12 0.11
CA LEU A 157 -1.19 -4.36 -0.65
C LEU A 157 -1.06 -5.61 0.24
N SER A 158 -0.11 -5.59 1.19
CA SER A 158 0.09 -6.68 2.14
C SER A 158 -1.12 -6.85 3.07
N SER A 159 -1.70 -5.75 3.57
CA SER A 159 -2.92 -5.77 4.39
C SER A 159 -4.09 -6.36 3.62
N THR A 160 -4.39 -5.87 2.42
CA THR A 160 -5.48 -6.38 1.58
C THR A 160 -5.34 -7.88 1.30
N LYS A 161 -4.12 -8.35 0.99
CA LYS A 161 -3.85 -9.79 0.80
C LYS A 161 -4.08 -10.60 2.08
N LYS A 162 -3.78 -10.04 3.24
CA LYS A 162 -4.04 -10.66 4.54
C LYS A 162 -5.54 -10.75 4.80
N ASP A 163 -6.29 -9.68 4.58
CA ASP A 163 -7.73 -9.61 4.83
C ASP A 163 -8.50 -10.65 4.00
N ILE A 164 -8.16 -10.80 2.72
CA ILE A 164 -8.74 -11.84 1.85
C ILE A 164 -8.40 -13.25 2.38
N ARG A 165 -7.18 -13.45 2.87
CA ARG A 165 -6.75 -14.74 3.41
C ARG A 165 -7.48 -15.08 4.70
N ASP A 166 -7.69 -14.10 5.57
CA ASP A 166 -8.40 -14.30 6.84
C ASP A 166 -9.89 -14.54 6.60
N ALA A 167 -10.54 -13.82 5.69
CA ALA A 167 -11.91 -14.12 5.25
C ALA A 167 -12.06 -15.54 4.66
N LYS A 168 -11.05 -16.00 3.90
CA LYS A 168 -11.05 -17.39 3.39
C LYS A 168 -10.96 -18.43 4.50
N LYS A 169 -10.19 -18.15 5.56
CA LYS A 169 -10.11 -19.03 6.73
C LYS A 169 -11.44 -19.09 7.46
N GLU A 170 -12.08 -17.95 7.65
CA GLU A 170 -13.39 -17.85 8.32
C GLU A 170 -14.46 -18.63 7.55
N MET A 171 -14.56 -18.43 6.24
CA MET A 171 -15.45 -19.20 5.37
C MET A 171 -15.22 -20.71 5.51
N LYS A 172 -13.96 -21.17 5.50
CA LYS A 172 -13.63 -22.59 5.66
C LYS A 172 -14.01 -23.13 7.04
N ALA A 173 -13.86 -22.32 8.09
CA ALA A 173 -14.25 -22.68 9.45
C ALA A 173 -15.77 -22.88 9.54
N GLN A 174 -16.57 -21.98 8.96
CA GLN A 174 -18.03 -22.11 8.93
C GLN A 174 -18.49 -23.33 8.13
N GLN A 175 -17.85 -23.59 6.98
CA GLN A 175 -18.15 -24.82 6.21
C GLN A 175 -17.82 -26.10 6.99
N LYS A 176 -16.76 -26.08 7.78
CA LYS A 176 -16.40 -27.23 8.64
C LYS A 176 -17.44 -27.42 9.76
N ASN A 177 -17.87 -26.34 10.40
CA ASN A 177 -18.93 -26.38 11.41
C ASN A 177 -20.22 -26.94 10.84
N LEU A 178 -20.66 -26.47 9.67
CA LEU A 178 -21.85 -26.99 8.99
C LEU A 178 -21.75 -28.51 8.74
N LYS A 179 -20.59 -28.99 8.24
CA LYS A 179 -20.40 -30.44 8.03
C LYS A 179 -20.50 -31.23 9.32
N GLN A 180 -20.02 -30.70 10.44
CA GLN A 180 -20.13 -31.36 11.75
C GLN A 180 -21.56 -31.38 12.24
N THR A 181 -22.30 -30.27 12.09
CA THR A 181 -23.72 -30.17 12.48
C THR A 181 -24.59 -31.14 11.68
N LEU A 182 -24.35 -31.25 10.36
CA LEU A 182 -25.08 -32.21 9.52
C LEU A 182 -24.80 -33.67 9.93
N LYS A 183 -23.57 -34.02 10.28
CA LYS A 183 -23.28 -35.37 10.82
C LYS A 183 -24.02 -35.66 12.12
N LEU A 184 -24.06 -34.68 13.03
CA LEU A 184 -24.82 -34.86 14.29
C LEU A 184 -26.31 -35.04 14.05
N GLN A 185 -26.88 -34.40 13.01
CA GLN A 185 -28.25 -34.59 12.62
C GLN A 185 -28.50 -36.00 12.08
N GLU A 186 -27.61 -36.53 11.22
CA GLU A 186 -27.69 -37.87 10.69
C GLU A 186 -27.61 -38.95 11.79
N ASP A 187 -26.72 -38.73 12.77
CA ASP A 187 -26.53 -39.65 13.90
C ASP A 187 -27.70 -39.60 14.89
N ALA A 188 -28.35 -38.45 15.05
CA ALA A 188 -29.53 -38.28 15.90
C ALA A 188 -30.85 -38.80 15.27
N GLY A 189 -30.87 -38.97 13.96
CA GLY A 189 -32.03 -39.49 13.23
C GLY A 189 -32.03 -41.01 13.03
N ARG A 190 -31.00 -41.68 13.51
CA ARG A 190 -30.88 -43.15 13.57
C ARG A 190 -31.25 -43.67 14.94
#